data_cca8f87b0eee106dccac0bc32465f5af
#
_entry.id   cca8f87b0eee106dccac0bc32465f5af
#
_cell.length_a   1.000
_cell.length_b   1.000
_cell.length_c   1.000
_cell.angle_alpha   90.00
_cell.angle_beta   90.00
_cell.angle_gamma   90.00
#
_symmetry.space_group_name_H-M   'P 1'
#
loop_
_entity.id
_entity.type
_entity.pdbx_description
1 polymer ?
#
loop_
_entity_poly.entity_id
_entity_poly.type
_entity_poly.pdbx_seq_one_letter_code
_entity_poly.pdbx_strand_id
1 'polypeptide(L)'
;EGALRGCDWKRLPAKRKAQLKAAAADAVKPRCAWPANDPEMRRYHDQEWGVPVHDDRKHFEFLILEGAQAGLSWRTVLHKRAAYRAAFAGFDPRRVARFDTRKVKTLLKNAGIIRNRLKIESTISNARAFLAVQKEFGSFDRYVWQFVGGRPIVNRWTTLRQIPARTPESDALSADLR
;
A
#
# COMPACT_ATOMS: atom_id res chain seq x y z
N GLU A 1 -27.10 -7.89 -19.44
CA GLU A 1 -27.57 -7.73 -20.85
C GLU A 1 -28.33 -6.42 -21.14
N GLY A 2 -28.66 -5.59 -20.09
CA GLY A 2 -29.52 -4.40 -20.27
C GLY A 2 -28.83 -3.09 -20.68
N ALA A 3 -27.51 -2.94 -20.59
CA ALA A 3 -26.84 -1.65 -20.68
C ALA A 3 -26.21 -1.31 -22.05
N LEU A 4 -26.30 -2.18 -23.04
CA LEU A 4 -25.66 -1.98 -24.35
C LEU A 4 -26.64 -1.96 -25.53
N ARG A 5 -27.96 -1.93 -25.31
CA ARG A 5 -28.96 -1.74 -26.39
C ARG A 5 -28.94 -0.28 -26.85
N GLY A 6 -28.20 0.02 -27.90
CA GLY A 6 -28.17 1.34 -28.55
C GLY A 6 -26.78 1.87 -28.88
N CYS A 7 -25.72 1.22 -28.45
CA CYS A 7 -24.35 1.66 -28.79
C CYS A 7 -23.88 0.84 -30.03
N ASP A 8 -23.69 1.53 -31.16
CA ASP A 8 -23.13 0.90 -32.37
C ASP A 8 -21.64 0.63 -32.13
N TRP A 9 -21.32 -0.58 -31.60
CA TRP A 9 -19.97 -1.04 -31.32
C TRP A 9 -19.00 -0.82 -32.49
N LYS A 10 -19.47 -0.96 -33.75
CA LYS A 10 -18.61 -0.82 -34.91
C LYS A 10 -18.07 0.60 -35.07
N ARG A 11 -18.85 1.61 -34.69
CA ARG A 11 -18.49 3.04 -34.81
C ARG A 11 -17.63 3.59 -33.66
N LEU A 12 -17.44 2.83 -32.59
CA LEU A 12 -16.63 3.30 -31.48
C LEU A 12 -15.14 3.38 -31.87
N PRO A 13 -14.42 4.44 -31.43
CA PRO A 13 -12.97 4.55 -31.58
C PRO A 13 -12.26 3.34 -30.94
N ALA A 14 -11.13 2.92 -31.51
CA ALA A 14 -10.37 1.76 -31.04
C ALA A 14 -10.02 1.87 -29.54
N LYS A 15 -9.62 3.06 -29.08
CA LYS A 15 -9.32 3.35 -27.66
C LYS A 15 -10.55 3.09 -26.77
N ARG A 16 -11.75 3.49 -27.20
CA ARG A 16 -12.98 3.29 -26.43
C ARG A 16 -13.40 1.83 -26.41
N LYS A 17 -13.24 1.11 -27.52
CA LYS A 17 -13.45 -0.36 -27.57
C LYS A 17 -12.53 -1.09 -26.60
N ALA A 18 -11.25 -0.72 -26.58
CA ALA A 18 -10.28 -1.30 -25.64
C ALA A 18 -10.66 -1.03 -24.18
N GLN A 19 -11.08 0.20 -23.85
CA GLN A 19 -11.55 0.55 -22.52
C GLN A 19 -12.78 -0.26 -22.08
N LEU A 20 -13.77 -0.43 -22.97
CA LEU A 20 -14.98 -1.19 -22.66
C LEU A 20 -14.68 -2.68 -22.52
N LYS A 21 -13.80 -3.25 -23.35
CA LYS A 21 -13.32 -4.64 -23.18
C LYS A 21 -12.59 -4.83 -21.87
N ALA A 22 -11.68 -3.90 -21.51
CA ALA A 22 -10.96 -3.94 -20.24
C ALA A 22 -11.92 -3.83 -19.04
N ALA A 23 -12.90 -2.93 -19.09
CA ALA A 23 -13.91 -2.78 -18.05
C ALA A 23 -14.79 -4.04 -17.90
N ALA A 24 -15.17 -4.69 -19.01
CA ALA A 24 -15.92 -5.94 -18.99
C ALA A 24 -15.08 -7.09 -18.41
N ALA A 25 -13.82 -7.21 -18.80
CA ALA A 25 -12.89 -8.20 -18.24
C ALA A 25 -12.63 -7.95 -16.74
N ASP A 26 -12.55 -6.71 -16.32
CA ASP A 26 -12.40 -6.32 -14.92
C ASP A 26 -13.65 -6.67 -14.08
N ALA A 27 -14.84 -6.49 -14.64
CA ALA A 27 -16.11 -6.83 -13.98
C ALA A 27 -16.27 -8.33 -13.70
N VAL A 28 -15.67 -9.20 -14.53
CA VAL A 28 -15.75 -10.67 -14.41
C VAL A 28 -14.65 -11.23 -13.51
N LYS A 29 -13.62 -10.46 -13.19
CA LYS A 29 -12.48 -10.91 -12.38
C LYS A 29 -12.94 -11.27 -10.95
N PRO A 30 -12.68 -12.50 -10.48
CA PRO A 30 -13.02 -12.88 -9.11
C PRO A 30 -12.17 -12.05 -8.13
N ARG A 31 -12.83 -11.46 -7.13
CA ARG A 31 -12.20 -10.66 -6.08
C ARG A 31 -12.76 -10.99 -4.71
N CYS A 32 -11.95 -10.76 -3.69
CA CYS A 32 -12.47 -10.68 -2.33
C CYS A 32 -13.56 -9.61 -2.21
N ALA A 33 -14.43 -9.73 -1.20
CA ALA A 33 -15.53 -8.77 -1.01
C ALA A 33 -15.08 -7.39 -0.48
N TRP A 34 -13.94 -7.31 0.20
CA TRP A 34 -13.49 -6.10 0.89
C TRP A 34 -13.16 -4.90 -0.01
N PRO A 35 -12.71 -5.04 -1.30
CA PRO A 35 -12.57 -3.89 -2.18
C PRO A 35 -13.90 -3.23 -2.55
N ALA A 36 -15.01 -3.95 -2.44
CA ALA A 36 -16.35 -3.50 -2.81
C ALA A 36 -16.37 -2.84 -4.22
N ASN A 37 -17.03 -1.69 -4.38
CA ASN A 37 -17.11 -0.94 -5.62
C ASN A 37 -16.12 0.23 -5.69
N ASP A 38 -15.09 0.25 -4.81
CA ASP A 38 -14.09 1.31 -4.76
C ASP A 38 -12.97 1.04 -5.78
N PRO A 39 -12.76 1.90 -6.81
CA PRO A 39 -11.77 1.66 -7.85
C PRO A 39 -10.32 1.61 -7.33
N GLU A 40 -9.98 2.44 -6.32
CA GLU A 40 -8.65 2.45 -5.70
C GLU A 40 -8.40 1.16 -4.93
N MET A 41 -9.39 0.71 -4.14
CA MET A 41 -9.31 -0.55 -3.40
C MET A 41 -9.22 -1.76 -4.33
N ARG A 42 -9.96 -1.77 -5.45
CA ARG A 42 -9.85 -2.82 -6.48
C ARG A 42 -8.48 -2.84 -7.13
N ARG A 43 -7.94 -1.67 -7.49
CA ARG A 43 -6.61 -1.59 -8.07
C ARG A 43 -5.55 -2.11 -7.10
N TYR A 44 -5.62 -1.71 -5.84
CA TYR A 44 -4.73 -2.19 -4.80
C TYR A 44 -4.83 -3.71 -4.63
N HIS A 45 -6.05 -4.25 -4.51
CA HIS A 45 -6.29 -5.69 -4.41
C HIS A 45 -5.69 -6.48 -5.58
N ASP A 46 -5.88 -5.99 -6.81
CA ASP A 46 -5.52 -6.74 -8.02
C ASP A 46 -4.04 -6.64 -8.39
N GLN A 47 -3.33 -5.59 -7.92
CA GLN A 47 -1.99 -5.26 -8.39
C GLN A 47 -0.94 -5.21 -7.30
N GLU A 48 -1.33 -5.07 -6.03
CA GLU A 48 -0.39 -4.84 -4.94
C GLU A 48 -0.58 -5.81 -3.76
N TRP A 49 -1.82 -6.07 -3.35
CA TRP A 49 -2.11 -6.93 -2.21
C TRP A 49 -1.68 -8.37 -2.47
N GLY A 50 -0.79 -8.91 -1.63
CA GLY A 50 -0.23 -10.25 -1.80
C GLY A 50 0.80 -10.38 -2.93
N VAL A 51 1.19 -9.30 -3.59
CA VAL A 51 2.27 -9.30 -4.58
C VAL A 51 3.60 -9.07 -3.88
N PRO A 52 4.62 -9.95 -4.08
CA PRO A 52 5.94 -9.77 -3.51
C PRO A 52 6.55 -8.41 -3.86
N VAL A 53 7.17 -7.76 -2.89
CA VAL A 53 7.83 -6.45 -3.05
C VAL A 53 9.31 -6.62 -2.74
N HIS A 54 10.17 -6.10 -3.63
CA HIS A 54 11.65 -6.11 -3.54
C HIS A 54 12.25 -4.73 -3.77
N ASP A 55 11.51 -3.68 -3.46
CA ASP A 55 11.95 -2.28 -3.57
C ASP A 55 11.88 -1.59 -2.22
N ASP A 56 13.02 -1.13 -1.72
CA ASP A 56 13.14 -0.51 -0.39
C ASP A 56 12.25 0.73 -0.23
N ARG A 57 12.07 1.53 -1.28
CA ARG A 57 11.19 2.69 -1.22
C ARG A 57 9.73 2.27 -1.09
N LYS A 58 9.36 1.17 -1.73
CA LYS A 58 8.02 0.58 -1.63
C LYS A 58 7.79 0.00 -0.24
N HIS A 59 8.78 -0.67 0.33
CA HIS A 59 8.72 -1.12 1.72
C HIS A 59 8.52 0.05 2.68
N PHE A 60 9.28 1.13 2.52
CA PHE A 60 9.11 2.33 3.35
C PHE A 60 7.74 2.98 3.15
N GLU A 61 7.24 3.09 1.90
CA GLU A 61 5.89 3.56 1.61
C GLU A 61 4.85 2.79 2.40
N PHE A 62 4.88 1.45 2.35
CA PHE A 62 3.91 0.62 3.06
C PHE A 62 4.04 0.72 4.57
N LEU A 63 5.23 0.69 5.14
CA LEU A 63 5.43 0.91 6.59
C LEU A 63 4.76 2.19 7.07
N ILE A 64 4.91 3.28 6.32
CA ILE A 64 4.32 4.57 6.70
C ILE A 64 2.79 4.57 6.54
N LEU A 65 2.27 3.98 5.46
CA LEU A 65 0.83 3.93 5.22
C LEU A 65 0.12 2.99 6.20
N GLU A 66 0.71 1.83 6.52
CA GLU A 66 0.19 0.90 7.53
C GLU A 66 0.23 1.52 8.93
N GLY A 67 1.32 2.20 9.29
CA GLY A 67 1.38 2.99 10.53
C GLY A 67 0.32 4.10 10.57
N ALA A 68 0.04 4.74 9.43
CA ALA A 68 -1.00 5.75 9.33
C ALA A 68 -2.41 5.15 9.48
N GLN A 69 -2.60 3.86 9.17
CA GLN A 69 -3.88 3.17 9.29
C GLN A 69 -4.33 2.97 10.74
N ALA A 70 -3.42 2.92 11.72
CA ALA A 70 -3.78 2.66 13.11
C ALA A 70 -5.01 3.49 13.56
N GLY A 71 -6.09 2.81 13.93
CA GLY A 71 -7.38 3.41 14.29
C GLY A 71 -8.23 3.92 13.11
N LEU A 72 -7.85 3.62 11.86
CA LEU A 72 -8.55 4.04 10.63
C LEU A 72 -8.76 2.86 9.69
N SER A 73 -9.56 3.05 8.63
CA SER A 73 -9.70 2.07 7.57
C SER A 73 -8.58 2.19 6.54
N TRP A 74 -8.18 1.05 5.95
CA TRP A 74 -7.23 1.04 4.82
C TRP A 74 -7.71 1.91 3.65
N ARG A 75 -9.01 1.88 3.34
CA ARG A 75 -9.62 2.77 2.35
C ARG A 75 -9.28 4.23 2.60
N THR A 76 -9.41 4.71 3.84
CA THR A 76 -9.09 6.10 4.20
C THR A 76 -7.64 6.44 3.91
N VAL A 77 -6.71 5.55 4.21
CA VAL A 77 -5.28 5.76 3.99
C VAL A 77 -4.95 5.68 2.50
N LEU A 78 -5.49 4.67 1.81
CA LEU A 78 -5.23 4.46 0.38
C LEU A 78 -5.67 5.66 -0.46
N HIS A 79 -6.85 6.22 -0.19
CA HIS A 79 -7.33 7.44 -0.87
C HIS A 79 -6.45 8.68 -0.59
N LYS A 80 -5.68 8.68 0.48
CA LYS A 80 -4.73 9.74 0.82
C LYS A 80 -3.29 9.46 0.34
N ARG A 81 -3.04 8.30 -0.25
CA ARG A 81 -1.71 7.83 -0.63
C ARG A 81 -0.93 8.80 -1.52
N ALA A 82 -1.58 9.37 -2.53
CA ALA A 82 -0.94 10.34 -3.42
C ALA A 82 -0.52 11.61 -2.65
N ALA A 83 -1.35 12.10 -1.74
CA ALA A 83 -1.03 13.24 -0.89
C ALA A 83 0.09 12.92 0.12
N TYR A 84 0.11 11.69 0.68
CA TYR A 84 1.23 11.21 1.51
C TYR A 84 2.53 11.18 0.72
N ARG A 85 2.51 10.65 -0.51
CA ARG A 85 3.69 10.61 -1.38
C ARG A 85 4.25 12.01 -1.65
N ALA A 86 3.40 12.97 -1.95
CA ALA A 86 3.80 14.37 -2.13
C ALA A 86 4.34 14.99 -0.81
N ALA A 87 3.65 14.78 0.30
CA ALA A 87 3.99 15.35 1.61
C ALA A 87 5.32 14.80 2.18
N PHE A 88 5.59 13.51 1.97
CA PHE A 88 6.75 12.78 2.49
C PHE A 88 7.82 12.50 1.41
N ALA A 89 8.03 13.48 0.52
CA ALA A 89 9.14 13.50 -0.44
C ALA A 89 9.23 12.23 -1.33
N GLY A 90 8.10 11.68 -1.78
CA GLY A 90 8.04 10.47 -2.59
C GLY A 90 8.42 9.21 -1.82
N PHE A 91 8.27 9.21 -0.50
CA PHE A 91 8.71 8.15 0.40
C PHE A 91 10.21 7.85 0.29
N ASP A 92 11.02 8.88 0.10
CA ASP A 92 12.48 8.77 0.20
C ASP A 92 12.89 8.84 1.67
N PRO A 93 13.36 7.74 2.29
CA PRO A 93 13.68 7.72 3.71
C PRO A 93 14.82 8.68 4.08
N ARG A 94 15.77 8.91 3.16
CA ARG A 94 16.89 9.85 3.41
C ARG A 94 16.41 11.29 3.51
N ARG A 95 15.39 11.65 2.72
CA ARG A 95 14.78 12.99 2.76
C ARG A 95 13.86 13.13 3.96
N VAL A 96 13.04 12.12 4.25
CA VAL A 96 12.10 12.12 5.38
C VAL A 96 12.84 12.18 6.72
N ALA A 97 13.94 11.44 6.89
CA ALA A 97 14.76 11.43 8.11
C ALA A 97 15.30 12.81 8.51
N ARG A 98 15.39 13.74 7.53
CA ARG A 98 15.88 15.13 7.75
C ARG A 98 14.75 16.13 8.01
N PHE A 99 13.50 15.71 8.08
CA PHE A 99 12.41 16.63 8.37
C PHE A 99 12.56 17.19 9.79
N ASP A 100 12.45 18.51 9.88
CA ASP A 100 12.57 19.29 11.12
C ASP A 100 11.19 19.64 11.70
N THR A 101 11.21 20.32 12.83
CA THR A 101 10.00 20.80 13.51
C THR A 101 9.16 21.75 12.63
N ARG A 102 9.78 22.55 11.75
CA ARG A 102 9.09 23.43 10.81
C ARG A 102 8.30 22.59 9.81
N LYS A 103 8.91 21.51 9.27
CA LYS A 103 8.24 20.59 8.36
C LYS A 103 7.08 19.87 9.04
N VAL A 104 7.24 19.42 10.28
CA VAL A 104 6.15 18.82 11.09
C VAL A 104 4.97 19.79 11.23
N LYS A 105 5.22 21.06 11.58
CA LYS A 105 4.16 22.10 11.66
C LYS A 105 3.42 22.28 10.32
N THR A 106 4.15 22.22 9.19
CA THR A 106 3.56 22.30 7.85
C THR A 106 2.69 21.08 7.55
N LEU A 107 3.18 19.88 7.87
CA LEU A 107 2.44 18.62 7.66
C LEU A 107 1.15 18.56 8.48
N LEU A 108 1.15 19.08 9.71
CA LEU A 108 -0.06 19.17 10.55
C LEU A 108 -1.16 20.06 9.96
N LYS A 109 -0.82 20.97 9.07
CA LYS A 109 -1.79 21.82 8.34
C LYS A 109 -2.27 21.20 7.02
N ASN A 110 -1.63 20.12 6.55
CA ASN A 110 -1.97 19.49 5.28
C ASN A 110 -3.21 18.59 5.40
N ALA A 111 -4.36 19.04 4.88
CA ALA A 111 -5.61 18.27 4.88
C ALA A 111 -5.56 17.00 4.02
N GLY A 112 -4.61 16.88 3.10
CA GLY A 112 -4.43 15.69 2.26
C GLY A 112 -3.93 14.47 3.01
N ILE A 113 -3.30 14.64 4.18
CA ILE A 113 -2.82 13.55 5.03
C ILE A 113 -3.62 13.48 6.34
N ILE A 114 -3.35 12.45 7.14
CA ILE A 114 -3.89 12.33 8.50
C ILE A 114 -3.10 13.27 9.41
N ARG A 115 -3.76 14.35 9.88
CA ARG A 115 -3.17 15.41 10.69
C ARG A 115 -3.01 14.98 12.15
N ASN A 116 -2.18 13.97 12.37
CA ASN A 116 -1.86 13.45 13.70
C ASN A 116 -0.35 13.62 13.94
N ARG A 117 0.01 14.34 15.02
CA ARG A 117 1.42 14.64 15.35
C ARG A 117 2.23 13.37 15.54
N LEU A 118 1.73 12.42 16.33
CA LEU A 118 2.44 11.17 16.61
C LEU A 118 2.74 10.40 15.32
N LYS A 119 1.77 10.28 14.40
CA LYS A 119 1.96 9.60 13.11
C LYS A 119 2.99 10.30 12.22
N ILE A 120 3.02 11.63 12.24
CA ILE A 120 4.01 12.41 11.48
C ILE A 120 5.41 12.26 12.08
N GLU A 121 5.54 12.37 13.39
CA GLU A 121 6.82 12.26 14.09
C GLU A 121 7.36 10.82 14.03
N SER A 122 6.49 9.80 14.19
CA SER A 122 6.89 8.39 14.00
C SER A 122 7.34 8.09 12.58
N THR A 123 6.75 8.73 11.56
CA THR A 123 7.24 8.60 10.17
C THR A 123 8.70 9.06 10.05
N ILE A 124 9.09 10.12 10.75
CA ILE A 124 10.46 10.65 10.72
C ILE A 124 11.42 9.73 11.50
N SER A 125 11.01 9.25 12.69
CA SER A 125 11.82 8.29 13.46
C SER A 125 11.98 6.97 12.72
N ASN A 126 10.91 6.46 12.10
CA ASN A 126 10.95 5.24 11.29
C ASN A 126 11.85 5.40 10.06
N ALA A 127 11.91 6.59 9.45
CA ALA A 127 12.86 6.83 8.36
C ALA A 127 14.31 6.69 8.81
N ARG A 128 14.65 7.14 10.02
CA ARG A 128 15.99 7.00 10.58
C ARG A 128 16.30 5.53 10.92
N ALA A 129 15.37 4.82 11.55
CA ALA A 129 15.50 3.40 11.84
C ALA A 129 15.64 2.57 10.54
N PHE A 130 14.82 2.88 9.52
CA PHE A 130 14.90 2.25 8.20
C PHE A 130 16.28 2.39 7.55
N LEU A 131 16.89 3.57 7.64
CA LEU A 131 18.25 3.82 7.15
C LEU A 131 19.31 3.07 7.96
N ALA A 132 19.11 2.89 9.27
CA ALA A 132 19.99 2.08 10.10
C ALA A 132 19.95 0.60 9.69
N VAL A 133 18.75 0.05 9.48
CA VAL A 133 18.55 -1.32 8.95
C VAL A 133 19.19 -1.48 7.58
N GLN A 134 19.01 -0.52 6.66
CA GLN A 134 19.69 -0.57 5.36
C GLN A 134 21.21 -0.61 5.49
N LYS A 135 21.78 0.12 6.44
CA LYS A 135 23.22 0.13 6.69
C LYS A 135 23.71 -1.22 7.23
N GLU A 136 22.95 -1.85 8.11
CA GLU A 136 23.30 -3.12 8.76
C GLU A 136 23.15 -4.31 7.82
N PHE A 137 22.01 -4.41 7.13
CA PHE A 137 21.62 -5.58 6.32
C PHE A 137 21.91 -5.40 4.81
N GLY A 138 22.37 -4.20 4.39
CA GLY A 138 22.60 -3.83 2.98
C GLY A 138 21.35 -3.31 2.27
N SER A 139 20.14 -3.79 2.65
CA SER A 139 18.86 -3.25 2.20
C SER A 139 17.76 -3.62 3.21
N PHE A 140 16.67 -2.88 3.20
CA PHE A 140 15.48 -3.25 3.99
C PHE A 140 14.78 -4.49 3.41
N ASP A 141 14.86 -4.67 2.10
CA ASP A 141 14.38 -5.86 1.41
C ASP A 141 15.04 -7.14 1.97
N ARG A 142 16.37 -7.16 2.05
CA ARG A 142 17.10 -8.30 2.64
C ARG A 142 16.70 -8.55 4.09
N TYR A 143 16.53 -7.51 4.86
CA TYR A 143 16.10 -7.60 6.26
C TYR A 143 14.69 -8.21 6.38
N VAL A 144 13.70 -7.72 5.64
CA VAL A 144 12.32 -8.20 5.80
C VAL A 144 12.14 -9.62 5.24
N TRP A 145 12.80 -9.95 4.13
CA TRP A 145 12.66 -11.26 3.50
C TRP A 145 13.33 -12.41 4.25
N GLN A 146 14.26 -12.14 5.19
CA GLN A 146 14.84 -13.19 6.03
C GLN A 146 13.81 -13.92 6.89
N PHE A 147 12.75 -13.24 7.34
CA PHE A 147 11.70 -13.81 8.19
C PHE A 147 10.86 -14.90 7.49
N VAL A 148 10.92 -14.94 6.17
CA VAL A 148 10.25 -15.96 5.34
C VAL A 148 11.23 -16.78 4.49
N GLY A 149 12.51 -16.79 4.87
CA GLY A 149 13.56 -17.57 4.18
C GLY A 149 13.81 -17.10 2.73
N GLY A 150 13.60 -15.82 2.43
CA GLY A 150 13.84 -15.21 1.12
C GLY A 150 12.84 -15.59 0.04
N ARG A 151 11.72 -16.23 0.37
CA ARG A 151 10.70 -16.65 -0.60
C ARG A 151 9.29 -16.39 -0.07
N PRO A 152 8.31 -16.03 -0.95
CA PRO A 152 6.94 -15.84 -0.52
C PRO A 152 6.32 -17.16 -0.03
N ILE A 153 5.61 -17.10 1.08
CA ILE A 153 4.76 -18.20 1.56
C ILE A 153 3.45 -18.15 0.78
N VAL A 154 3.22 -19.14 -0.08
CA VAL A 154 2.00 -19.20 -0.89
C VAL A 154 0.95 -20.04 -0.18
N ASN A 155 -0.10 -19.39 0.29
CA ASN A 155 -1.23 -20.04 0.93
C ASN A 155 -2.33 -20.38 -0.09
N ARG A 156 -3.12 -21.43 0.21
CA ARG A 156 -4.25 -21.87 -0.65
C ARG A 156 -5.55 -21.91 0.17
N TRP A 157 -5.88 -20.76 0.77
CA TRP A 157 -7.11 -20.62 1.52
C TRP A 157 -8.33 -20.61 0.61
N THR A 158 -9.34 -21.39 0.92
CA THR A 158 -10.60 -21.46 0.19
C THR A 158 -11.70 -20.58 0.80
N THR A 159 -11.53 -20.20 2.06
CA THR A 159 -12.46 -19.32 2.78
C THR A 159 -11.71 -18.29 3.62
N LEU A 160 -12.32 -17.13 3.85
CA LEU A 160 -11.75 -16.09 4.73
C LEU A 160 -11.52 -16.57 6.17
N ARG A 161 -12.31 -17.53 6.66
CA ARG A 161 -12.17 -18.08 8.03
C ARG A 161 -10.89 -18.88 8.22
N GLN A 162 -10.29 -19.37 7.15
CA GLN A 162 -9.03 -20.13 7.20
C GLN A 162 -7.81 -19.22 7.30
N ILE A 163 -7.94 -17.94 6.98
CA ILE A 163 -6.83 -17.00 7.04
C ILE A 163 -6.54 -16.68 8.51
N PRO A 164 -5.37 -17.07 9.04
CA PRO A 164 -5.03 -16.76 10.41
C PRO A 164 -4.77 -15.26 10.58
N ALA A 165 -5.13 -14.71 11.71
CA ALA A 165 -4.83 -13.32 12.03
C ALA A 165 -3.34 -13.08 12.28
N ARG A 166 -2.59 -14.12 12.64
CA ARG A 166 -1.15 -14.07 12.95
C ARG A 166 -0.50 -15.36 12.48
N THR A 167 0.79 -15.26 12.10
CA THR A 167 1.65 -16.41 11.80
C THR A 167 2.96 -16.28 12.58
N PRO A 168 3.73 -17.36 12.78
CA PRO A 168 5.04 -17.29 13.43
C PRO A 168 5.96 -16.25 12.80
N GLU A 169 5.96 -16.15 11.47
CA GLU A 169 6.79 -15.21 10.72
C GLU A 169 6.34 -13.77 10.96
N SER A 170 5.02 -13.51 10.96
CA SER A 170 4.47 -12.18 11.24
C SER A 170 4.75 -11.73 12.68
N ASP A 171 4.72 -12.68 13.61
CA ASP A 171 5.01 -12.41 15.02
C ASP A 171 6.49 -12.12 15.24
N ALA A 172 7.38 -12.90 14.59
CA ALA A 172 8.82 -12.67 14.62
C ALA A 172 9.19 -11.30 14.08
N LEU A 173 8.69 -10.93 12.88
CA LEU A 173 8.91 -9.60 12.30
C LEU A 173 8.33 -8.49 13.20
N SER A 174 7.13 -8.67 13.73
CA SER A 174 6.51 -7.68 14.63
C SER A 174 7.29 -7.50 15.93
N ALA A 175 7.89 -8.55 16.45
CA ALA A 175 8.74 -8.46 17.66
C ALA A 175 10.05 -7.73 17.38
N ASP A 176 10.65 -7.96 16.23
CA ASP A 176 11.95 -7.38 15.84
C ASP A 176 11.84 -5.90 15.45
N LEU A 177 10.69 -5.46 14.95
CA LEU A 177 10.41 -4.06 14.60
C LEU A 177 10.07 -3.16 15.80
N ARG A 178 10.07 -3.65 17.03
CA ARG A 178 9.80 -2.87 18.26
C ARG A 178 11.05 -2.25 18.83
#